data_4a1dffa8a09319d8b47a6a36ecf37162
#
_entry.id   4a1dffa8a09319d8b47a6a36ecf37162
#
_cell.length_a   1.000
_cell.length_b   1.000
_cell.length_c   1.000
_cell.angle_alpha   90.00
_cell.angle_beta   90.00
_cell.angle_gamma   90.00
#
_symmetry.space_group_name_H-M   'P 1'
#
loop_
_entity.id
_entity.type
_entity.pdbx_description
1 polymer ?
#
loop_
_entity_poly.entity_id
_entity_poly.type
_entity_poly.pdbx_seq_one_letter_code
_entity_poly.pdbx_strand_id
1 'polypeptide(L)'
;MILKKIEEAYRSAIYTRADATKAIFYFSAEDFEGLEKASFVVRSQKGHRLQGYFYSYPNPKPNRLIVFEHGMGSGHRGYMKEIEVLARAGYLVYAYDHTGCMESGGEVTGGFSQSLMDLDDVLTALEKHEEYQNYDISVVGHSWGGFSTQNIMAIHPDLKNVVALSGFSSVKRMVSQHFSGMLKP
;
A
#
# COMPACT_ATOMS: atom_id res chain seq x y z
N MET A 1 33.83 -3.61 -7.86
CA MET A 1 33.14 -4.82 -8.37
C MET A 1 32.05 -5.30 -7.42
N ILE A 2 32.29 -5.54 -6.13
CA ILE A 2 31.28 -6.02 -5.16
C ILE A 2 30.15 -5.03 -4.95
N LEU A 3 30.42 -3.74 -4.71
CA LEU A 3 29.42 -2.71 -4.50
C LEU A 3 28.47 -2.57 -5.70
N LYS A 4 28.98 -2.68 -6.92
CA LYS A 4 28.16 -2.61 -8.14
C LYS A 4 27.18 -3.80 -8.24
N LYS A 5 27.62 -5.00 -7.87
CA LYS A 5 26.76 -6.20 -7.80
C LYS A 5 25.67 -6.08 -6.74
N ILE A 6 25.99 -5.49 -5.59
CA ILE A 6 25.02 -5.23 -4.51
C ILE A 6 23.98 -4.20 -4.99
N GLU A 7 24.43 -3.13 -5.65
CA GLU A 7 23.54 -2.13 -6.22
C GLU A 7 22.61 -2.72 -7.29
N GLU A 8 23.15 -3.53 -8.20
CA GLU A 8 22.38 -4.22 -9.25
C GLU A 8 21.35 -5.18 -8.65
N ALA A 9 21.74 -5.98 -7.65
CA ALA A 9 20.83 -6.88 -6.95
C ALA A 9 19.71 -6.12 -6.20
N TYR A 10 20.07 -5.00 -5.55
CA TYR A 10 19.10 -4.15 -4.88
C TYR A 10 18.13 -3.51 -5.87
N ARG A 11 18.64 -2.97 -6.98
CA ARG A 11 17.80 -2.38 -8.03
C ARG A 11 16.85 -3.41 -8.63
N SER A 12 17.32 -4.61 -8.94
CA SER A 12 16.49 -5.68 -9.51
C SER A 12 15.41 -6.16 -8.53
N ALA A 13 15.70 -6.16 -7.23
CA ALA A 13 14.74 -6.60 -6.22
C ALA A 13 13.65 -5.55 -5.89
N ILE A 14 14.02 -4.26 -5.89
CA ILE A 14 13.16 -3.17 -5.38
C ILE A 14 12.50 -2.38 -6.51
N TYR A 15 13.21 -2.17 -7.63
CA TYR A 15 12.75 -1.28 -8.70
C TYR A 15 12.12 -1.97 -9.91
N THR A 16 12.08 -3.29 -9.93
CA THR A 16 11.39 -4.03 -11.00
C THR A 16 9.88 -3.94 -10.81
N ARG A 17 9.14 -3.98 -11.91
CA ARG A 17 7.68 -4.11 -11.85
C ARG A 17 7.30 -5.40 -11.11
N ALA A 18 6.31 -5.30 -10.24
CA ALA A 18 5.82 -6.40 -9.43
C ALA A 18 4.47 -6.88 -9.93
N ASP A 19 4.47 -7.90 -10.78
CA ASP A 19 3.27 -8.57 -11.26
C ASP A 19 2.95 -9.83 -10.43
N ALA A 20 1.76 -10.40 -10.64
CA ALA A 20 1.31 -11.58 -9.91
C ALA A 20 2.29 -12.76 -10.05
N THR A 21 2.56 -13.43 -8.98
CA THR A 21 3.49 -14.57 -8.89
C THR A 21 2.79 -15.80 -8.33
N LYS A 22 3.24 -17.00 -8.72
CA LYS A 22 2.73 -18.27 -8.18
C LYS A 22 3.11 -18.50 -6.71
N ALA A 23 4.02 -17.70 -6.16
CA ALA A 23 4.44 -17.80 -4.77
C ALA A 23 3.44 -17.17 -3.77
N ILE A 24 2.47 -16.37 -4.26
CA ILE A 24 1.49 -15.67 -3.43
C ILE A 24 0.09 -16.18 -3.80
N PHE A 25 -0.71 -16.44 -2.79
CA PHE A 25 -2.13 -16.74 -2.95
C PHE A 25 -2.90 -15.42 -3.06
N TYR A 26 -3.56 -15.21 -4.19
CA TYR A 26 -4.39 -14.03 -4.43
C TYR A 26 -5.86 -14.41 -4.29
N PHE A 27 -6.57 -13.61 -3.52
CA PHE A 27 -8.01 -13.67 -3.42
C PHE A 27 -8.64 -12.50 -4.17
N SER A 28 -9.93 -12.61 -4.42
CA SER A 28 -10.76 -11.56 -4.99
C SER A 28 -11.98 -11.34 -4.09
N ALA A 29 -12.78 -10.28 -4.34
CA ALA A 29 -13.98 -10.04 -3.55
C ALA A 29 -14.98 -11.20 -3.65
N GLU A 30 -15.03 -11.85 -4.79
CA GLU A 30 -15.91 -12.96 -5.11
C GLU A 30 -15.63 -14.22 -4.26
N ASP A 31 -14.44 -14.33 -3.66
CA ASP A 31 -14.08 -15.42 -2.73
C ASP A 31 -14.69 -15.22 -1.32
N PHE A 32 -15.32 -14.07 -1.07
CA PHE A 32 -15.93 -13.71 0.22
C PHE A 32 -17.42 -13.37 0.02
N GLU A 33 -18.30 -14.21 0.48
CA GLU A 33 -19.74 -14.04 0.30
C GLU A 33 -20.26 -12.70 0.85
N GLY A 34 -20.87 -11.91 -0.01
CA GLY A 34 -21.45 -10.61 0.33
C GLY A 34 -20.45 -9.45 0.38
N LEU A 35 -19.15 -9.67 0.11
CA LEU A 35 -18.21 -8.58 0.00
C LEU A 35 -18.39 -7.83 -1.33
N GLU A 36 -18.75 -6.56 -1.23
CA GLU A 36 -18.92 -5.67 -2.38
C GLU A 36 -17.58 -5.02 -2.76
N LYS A 37 -17.42 -4.75 -4.07
CA LYS A 37 -16.24 -4.10 -4.64
C LYS A 37 -16.63 -3.01 -5.63
N ALA A 38 -16.09 -1.81 -5.48
CA ALA A 38 -16.25 -0.70 -6.41
C ALA A 38 -14.89 -0.13 -6.83
N SER A 39 -14.69 0.04 -8.15
CA SER A 39 -13.42 0.58 -8.65
C SER A 39 -13.29 2.07 -8.39
N PHE A 40 -12.12 2.50 -7.90
CA PHE A 40 -11.76 3.90 -7.76
C PHE A 40 -10.30 4.09 -8.19
N VAL A 41 -10.07 4.92 -9.20
CA VAL A 41 -8.76 5.15 -9.79
C VAL A 41 -8.23 6.52 -9.38
N VAL A 42 -7.02 6.54 -8.85
CA VAL A 42 -6.29 7.78 -8.57
C VAL A 42 -5.21 7.98 -9.63
N ARG A 43 -5.00 9.21 -10.05
CA ARG A 43 -3.89 9.56 -10.91
C ARG A 43 -2.80 10.23 -10.08
N SER A 44 -1.63 9.59 -10.04
CA SER A 44 -0.50 10.12 -9.27
C SER A 44 0.05 11.43 -9.87
N GLN A 45 0.79 12.20 -9.08
CA GLN A 45 1.47 13.41 -9.53
C GLN A 45 2.43 13.15 -10.71
N LYS A 46 2.96 11.94 -10.83
CA LYS A 46 3.77 11.51 -11.99
C LYS A 46 2.94 11.05 -13.18
N GLY A 47 1.61 11.14 -13.11
CA GLY A 47 0.70 10.75 -14.18
C GLY A 47 0.40 9.25 -14.26
N HIS A 48 0.91 8.42 -13.34
CA HIS A 48 0.59 7.00 -13.30
C HIS A 48 -0.85 6.79 -12.84
N ARG A 49 -1.50 5.78 -13.41
CA ARG A 49 -2.80 5.31 -12.99
C ARG A 49 -2.61 4.37 -11.80
N LEU A 50 -3.10 4.74 -10.63
CA LEU A 50 -3.17 3.88 -9.46
C LEU A 50 -4.54 3.21 -9.44
N GLN A 51 -4.57 1.91 -9.68
CA GLN A 51 -5.80 1.13 -9.63
C GLN A 51 -6.08 0.72 -8.20
N GLY A 52 -7.26 1.11 -7.71
CA GLY A 52 -7.74 0.72 -6.41
C GLY A 52 -9.23 0.38 -6.43
N TYR A 53 -9.67 -0.15 -5.30
CA TYR A 53 -11.05 -0.55 -5.09
C TYR A 53 -11.48 -0.25 -3.67
N PHE A 54 -12.72 0.19 -3.53
CA PHE A 54 -13.42 0.18 -2.26
C PHE A 54 -14.01 -1.21 -2.02
N TYR A 55 -13.86 -1.68 -0.79
CA TYR A 55 -14.41 -2.94 -0.31
C TYR A 55 -15.27 -2.67 0.92
N SER A 56 -16.49 -3.21 0.96
CA SER A 56 -17.39 -3.12 2.10
C SER A 56 -18.38 -4.26 2.11
N TYR A 57 -18.95 -4.52 3.27
CA TYR A 57 -20.23 -5.23 3.39
C TYR A 57 -21.39 -4.22 3.40
N PRO A 58 -22.63 -4.64 3.13
CA PRO A 58 -23.78 -3.77 3.20
C PRO A 58 -23.88 -3.01 4.53
N ASN A 59 -24.22 -1.72 4.46
CA ASN A 59 -24.37 -0.83 5.62
C ASN A 59 -23.06 -0.65 6.45
N PRO A 60 -21.97 -0.18 5.85
CA PRO A 60 -20.75 0.11 6.59
C PRO A 60 -21.00 1.22 7.63
N LYS A 61 -20.12 1.29 8.64
CA LYS A 61 -20.13 2.38 9.62
C LYS A 61 -20.01 3.73 8.89
N PRO A 62 -20.88 4.70 9.20
CA PRO A 62 -20.84 5.96 8.48
C PRO A 62 -19.51 6.69 8.70
N ASN A 63 -18.99 7.29 7.63
CA ASN A 63 -17.78 8.11 7.62
C ASN A 63 -16.53 7.44 8.21
N ARG A 64 -16.37 6.13 8.04
CA ARG A 64 -15.21 5.35 8.50
C ARG A 64 -14.51 4.71 7.32
N LEU A 65 -13.38 5.28 6.92
CA LEU A 65 -12.57 4.81 5.79
C LEU A 65 -11.19 4.34 6.28
N ILE A 66 -10.78 3.17 5.79
CA ILE A 66 -9.41 2.69 5.94
C ILE A 66 -8.76 2.64 4.56
N VAL A 67 -7.60 3.27 4.41
CA VAL A 67 -6.71 3.06 3.27
C VAL A 67 -5.74 1.95 3.64
N PHE A 68 -5.69 0.89 2.82
CA PHE A 68 -4.83 -0.27 3.05
C PHE A 68 -3.62 -0.25 2.11
N GLU A 69 -2.42 -0.27 2.71
CA GLU A 69 -1.11 -0.21 2.07
C GLU A 69 -0.48 -1.61 1.99
N HIS A 70 -0.34 -2.16 0.79
CA HIS A 70 0.24 -3.50 0.61
C HIS A 70 1.77 -3.54 0.74
N GLY A 71 2.31 -4.70 1.06
CA GLY A 71 3.75 -4.98 1.07
C GLY A 71 4.31 -5.20 -0.34
N MET A 72 5.63 -5.30 -0.43
CA MET A 72 6.35 -5.49 -1.69
C MET A 72 5.90 -6.77 -2.41
N GLY A 73 5.69 -6.65 -3.72
CA GLY A 73 5.51 -7.78 -4.63
C GLY A 73 4.15 -8.47 -4.61
N SER A 74 3.20 -8.04 -3.76
CA SER A 74 1.91 -8.76 -3.62
C SER A 74 0.70 -8.03 -4.19
N GLY A 75 0.75 -6.70 -4.35
CA GLY A 75 -0.43 -5.89 -4.61
C GLY A 75 -1.50 -6.03 -3.52
N HIS A 76 -2.59 -5.31 -3.65
CA HIS A 76 -3.69 -5.35 -2.66
C HIS A 76 -4.35 -6.74 -2.59
N ARG A 77 -4.43 -7.48 -3.71
CA ARG A 77 -5.06 -8.81 -3.73
C ARG A 77 -4.34 -9.87 -2.90
N GLY A 78 -3.05 -9.69 -2.61
CA GLY A 78 -2.32 -10.54 -1.67
C GLY A 78 -2.74 -10.34 -0.21
N TYR A 79 -3.51 -9.28 0.07
CA TYR A 79 -4.02 -8.91 1.41
C TYR A 79 -5.54 -8.96 1.51
N MET A 80 -6.22 -9.64 0.60
CA MET A 80 -7.69 -9.66 0.59
C MET A 80 -8.31 -10.22 1.88
N LYS A 81 -7.62 -11.09 2.61
CA LYS A 81 -8.11 -11.60 3.90
C LYS A 81 -8.10 -10.50 4.97
N GLU A 82 -7.05 -9.70 5.02
CA GLU A 82 -6.93 -8.56 5.94
C GLU A 82 -7.94 -7.46 5.57
N ILE A 83 -8.08 -7.17 4.29
CA ILE A 83 -9.06 -6.22 3.75
C ILE A 83 -10.47 -6.66 4.11
N GLU A 84 -10.79 -7.94 3.90
CA GLU A 84 -12.09 -8.53 4.23
C GLU A 84 -12.43 -8.43 5.72
N VAL A 85 -11.48 -8.74 6.60
CA VAL A 85 -11.66 -8.61 8.06
C VAL A 85 -11.99 -7.18 8.46
N LEU A 86 -11.33 -6.19 7.87
CA LEU A 86 -11.63 -4.78 8.13
C LEU A 86 -13.00 -4.38 7.59
N ALA A 87 -13.36 -4.83 6.39
CA ALA A 87 -14.68 -4.60 5.80
C ALA A 87 -15.79 -5.25 6.63
N ARG A 88 -15.59 -6.50 7.09
CA ARG A 88 -16.51 -7.22 7.98
C ARG A 88 -16.68 -6.53 9.34
N ALA A 89 -15.64 -5.84 9.82
CA ALA A 89 -15.71 -5.01 11.02
C ALA A 89 -16.52 -3.71 10.80
N GLY A 90 -17.03 -3.49 9.58
CA GLY A 90 -17.90 -2.38 9.20
C GLY A 90 -17.17 -1.15 8.67
N TYR A 91 -15.92 -1.26 8.28
CA TYR A 91 -15.21 -0.16 7.62
C TYR A 91 -15.44 -0.19 6.09
N LEU A 92 -15.50 0.99 5.48
CA LEU A 92 -15.21 1.12 4.06
C LEU A 92 -13.70 1.01 3.91
N VAL A 93 -13.21 0.07 3.10
CA VAL A 93 -11.76 -0.14 2.92
C VAL A 93 -11.37 0.20 1.50
N TYR A 94 -10.51 1.18 1.31
CA TYR A 94 -9.88 1.45 0.03
C TYR A 94 -8.52 0.77 -0.02
N ALA A 95 -8.32 -0.11 -0.98
CA ALA A 95 -7.05 -0.78 -1.21
C ALA A 95 -6.66 -0.64 -2.69
N TYR A 96 -5.41 -0.35 -2.96
CA TYR A 96 -4.91 -0.08 -4.30
C TYR A 96 -3.55 -0.73 -4.53
N ASP A 97 -3.12 -0.78 -5.78
CA ASP A 97 -1.78 -1.22 -6.15
C ASP A 97 -0.87 0.00 -6.30
N HIS A 98 0.33 -0.05 -5.72
CA HIS A 98 1.34 0.99 -5.89
C HIS A 98 1.79 1.11 -7.34
N THR A 99 2.40 2.24 -7.70
CA THR A 99 3.07 2.43 -9.01
C THR A 99 3.97 1.23 -9.33
N GLY A 100 3.85 0.72 -10.56
CA GLY A 100 4.63 -0.44 -11.02
C GLY A 100 4.27 -1.77 -10.36
N CYS A 101 3.08 -1.86 -9.74
CA CYS A 101 2.55 -3.09 -9.17
C CYS A 101 1.23 -3.47 -9.84
N MET A 102 1.04 -4.76 -10.10
CA MET A 102 -0.20 -5.41 -10.53
C MET A 102 -1.00 -4.60 -11.59
N GLU A 103 -2.18 -4.09 -11.20
CA GLU A 103 -3.10 -3.38 -12.09
C GLU A 103 -2.77 -1.88 -12.25
N SER A 104 -1.83 -1.35 -11.46
CA SER A 104 -1.40 0.04 -11.56
C SER A 104 -0.38 0.27 -12.67
N GLY A 105 -0.33 1.51 -13.17
CA GLY A 105 0.62 1.96 -14.17
C GLY A 105 2.05 2.07 -13.62
N GLY A 106 3.00 2.28 -14.52
CA GLY A 106 4.43 2.39 -14.22
C GLY A 106 5.20 1.15 -14.65
N GLU A 107 6.36 1.36 -15.26
CA GLU A 107 7.26 0.27 -15.72
C GLU A 107 8.05 -0.35 -14.57
N VAL A 108 8.25 0.41 -13.49
CA VAL A 108 8.99 0.02 -12.30
C VAL A 108 8.30 0.56 -11.05
N THR A 109 8.57 -0.05 -9.90
CA THR A 109 7.93 0.35 -8.62
C THR A 109 8.38 1.72 -8.11
N GLY A 110 9.53 2.23 -8.55
CA GLY A 110 10.11 3.48 -8.03
C GLY A 110 10.63 3.39 -6.59
N GLY A 111 10.54 2.23 -5.95
CA GLY A 111 11.06 1.97 -4.60
C GLY A 111 10.24 2.58 -3.46
N PHE A 112 10.82 2.60 -2.26
CA PHE A 112 10.12 3.02 -1.03
C PHE A 112 9.58 4.45 -1.08
N SER A 113 10.29 5.39 -1.70
CA SER A 113 9.83 6.77 -1.82
C SER A 113 8.58 6.89 -2.70
N GLN A 114 8.47 6.03 -3.73
CA GLN A 114 7.31 6.07 -4.61
C GLN A 114 6.04 5.60 -3.89
N SER A 115 6.11 4.57 -3.05
CA SER A 115 4.92 4.13 -2.30
C SER A 115 4.41 5.19 -1.32
N LEU A 116 5.32 5.98 -0.73
CA LEU A 116 4.92 7.12 0.11
C LEU A 116 4.24 8.22 -0.71
N MET A 117 4.74 8.51 -1.92
CA MET A 117 4.11 9.48 -2.83
C MET A 117 2.76 8.98 -3.35
N ASP A 118 2.65 7.69 -3.65
CA ASP A 118 1.37 7.09 -4.08
C ASP A 118 0.31 7.20 -2.97
N LEU A 119 0.70 6.96 -1.70
CA LEU A 119 -0.19 7.12 -0.56
C LEU A 119 -0.62 8.59 -0.35
N ASP A 120 0.30 9.54 -0.51
CA ASP A 120 0.00 10.98 -0.50
C ASP A 120 -1.03 11.36 -1.58
N ASP A 121 -0.81 10.88 -2.81
CA ASP A 121 -1.74 11.10 -3.93
C ASP A 121 -3.12 10.51 -3.66
N VAL A 122 -3.18 9.30 -3.10
CA VAL A 122 -4.43 8.63 -2.73
C VAL A 122 -5.19 9.39 -1.65
N LEU A 123 -4.52 9.74 -0.56
CA LEU A 123 -5.14 10.49 0.54
C LEU A 123 -5.64 11.85 0.07
N THR A 124 -4.81 12.58 -0.69
CA THR A 124 -5.19 13.87 -1.28
C THR A 124 -6.42 13.75 -2.20
N ALA A 125 -6.50 12.67 -2.99
CA ALA A 125 -7.66 12.44 -3.86
C ALA A 125 -8.93 12.15 -3.06
N LEU A 126 -8.84 11.34 -2.01
CA LEU A 126 -9.97 11.00 -1.13
C LEU A 126 -10.46 12.22 -0.34
N GLU A 127 -9.55 13.01 0.23
CA GLU A 127 -9.86 14.23 0.99
C GLU A 127 -10.55 15.31 0.14
N LYS A 128 -10.28 15.34 -1.16
CA LYS A 128 -10.90 16.28 -2.11
C LYS A 128 -12.18 15.75 -2.77
N HIS A 129 -12.47 14.46 -2.63
CA HIS A 129 -13.64 13.86 -3.26
C HIS A 129 -14.91 14.18 -2.46
N GLU A 130 -15.97 14.65 -3.12
CA GLU A 130 -17.24 15.08 -2.48
C GLU A 130 -17.81 14.02 -1.52
N GLU A 131 -17.71 12.76 -1.89
CA GLU A 131 -18.25 11.65 -1.10
C GLU A 131 -17.40 11.35 0.14
N TYR A 132 -16.06 11.51 0.07
CA TYR A 132 -15.13 11.03 1.10
C TYR A 132 -14.48 12.14 1.94
N GLN A 133 -14.61 13.41 1.55
CA GLN A 133 -13.95 14.56 2.21
C GLN A 133 -14.31 14.72 3.70
N ASN A 134 -15.41 14.12 4.16
CA ASN A 134 -15.87 14.17 5.56
C ASN A 134 -15.66 12.84 6.30
N TYR A 135 -14.88 11.91 5.72
CA TYR A 135 -14.61 10.64 6.37
C TYR A 135 -13.46 10.75 7.36
N ASP A 136 -13.58 10.05 8.48
CA ASP A 136 -12.46 9.76 9.38
C ASP A 136 -11.54 8.74 8.69
N ILE A 137 -10.47 9.20 8.05
CA ILE A 137 -9.55 8.35 7.31
C ILE A 137 -8.50 7.79 8.27
N SER A 138 -8.32 6.48 8.20
CA SER A 138 -7.24 5.74 8.87
C SER A 138 -6.39 5.01 7.82
N VAL A 139 -5.12 4.77 8.12
CA VAL A 139 -4.20 4.04 7.24
C VAL A 139 -3.68 2.80 7.95
N VAL A 140 -3.73 1.66 7.26
CA VAL A 140 -3.17 0.38 7.72
C VAL A 140 -2.21 -0.13 6.67
N GLY A 141 -0.98 -0.43 7.02
CA GLY A 141 0.00 -0.91 6.05
C GLY A 141 0.95 -1.97 6.60
N HIS A 142 1.38 -2.87 5.73
CA HIS A 142 2.28 -3.96 6.07
C HIS A 142 3.63 -3.83 5.34
N SER A 143 4.74 -4.09 6.05
CA SER A 143 6.09 -4.15 5.47
C SER A 143 6.45 -2.87 4.70
N TRP A 144 6.56 -2.91 3.37
CA TRP A 144 6.76 -1.74 2.51
C TRP A 144 5.63 -0.71 2.68
N GLY A 145 4.36 -1.14 2.64
CA GLY A 145 3.22 -0.29 2.98
C GLY A 145 3.29 0.25 4.41
N GLY A 146 3.84 -0.53 5.35
CA GLY A 146 4.12 -0.07 6.71
C GLY A 146 5.15 1.07 6.78
N PHE A 147 6.13 1.12 5.85
CA PHE A 147 7.03 2.26 5.70
C PHE A 147 6.27 3.52 5.29
N SER A 148 5.43 3.44 4.25
CA SER A 148 4.61 4.57 3.79
C SER A 148 3.68 5.04 4.91
N THR A 149 2.99 4.11 5.56
CA THR A 149 2.07 4.35 6.68
C THR A 149 2.73 5.06 7.86
N GLN A 150 3.95 4.72 8.24
CA GLN A 150 4.65 5.41 9.33
C GLN A 150 5.09 6.83 8.96
N ASN A 151 5.43 7.05 7.69
CA ASN A 151 5.99 8.33 7.25
C ASN A 151 4.93 9.33 6.80
N ILE A 152 3.72 8.86 6.43
CA ILE A 152 2.65 9.71 5.90
C ILE A 152 2.12 10.72 6.92
N MET A 153 2.22 10.44 8.21
CA MET A 153 1.77 11.35 9.27
C MET A 153 2.47 12.72 9.26
N ALA A 154 3.65 12.81 8.66
CA ALA A 154 4.35 14.08 8.50
C ALA A 154 3.70 14.97 7.42
N ILE A 155 2.90 14.38 6.53
CA ILE A 155 2.23 15.04 5.41
C ILE A 155 0.74 15.19 5.69
N HIS A 156 0.10 14.16 6.24
CA HIS A 156 -1.32 14.10 6.62
C HIS A 156 -1.47 13.93 8.13
N PRO A 157 -1.33 15.01 8.94
CA PRO A 157 -1.39 14.93 10.41
C PRO A 157 -2.79 14.66 10.95
N ASP A 158 -3.83 14.88 10.14
CA ASP A 158 -5.24 14.76 10.54
C ASP A 158 -5.80 13.33 10.41
N LEU A 159 -4.95 12.36 10.00
CA LEU A 159 -5.34 10.96 9.93
C LEU A 159 -5.82 10.45 11.31
N LYS A 160 -6.96 9.76 11.31
CA LYS A 160 -7.60 9.29 12.56
C LYS A 160 -6.78 8.26 13.30
N ASN A 161 -6.28 7.25 12.57
CA ASN A 161 -5.40 6.22 13.09
C ASN A 161 -4.39 5.81 12.01
N VAL A 162 -3.20 5.43 12.47
CA VAL A 162 -2.13 4.92 11.62
C VAL A 162 -1.59 3.64 12.23
N VAL A 163 -1.70 2.54 11.49
CA VAL A 163 -1.28 1.21 11.95
C VAL A 163 -0.27 0.61 10.98
N ALA A 164 0.96 0.50 11.41
CA ALA A 164 2.03 -0.12 10.62
C ALA A 164 2.37 -1.51 11.16
N LEU A 165 2.11 -2.52 10.36
CA LEU A 165 2.42 -3.92 10.65
C LEU A 165 3.78 -4.26 10.04
N SER A 166 4.74 -4.69 10.87
CA SER A 166 6.11 -5.03 10.42
C SER A 166 6.77 -3.93 9.57
N GLY A 167 6.40 -2.67 9.81
CA GLY A 167 6.93 -1.51 9.11
C GLY A 167 8.29 -1.06 9.64
N PHE A 168 8.90 -0.13 8.94
CA PHE A 168 10.14 0.54 9.35
C PHE A 168 10.08 2.02 9.01
N SER A 169 10.61 2.86 9.89
CA SER A 169 10.56 4.32 9.72
C SER A 169 11.68 4.89 8.83
N SER A 170 12.72 4.10 8.56
CA SER A 170 13.89 4.57 7.82
C SER A 170 14.55 3.45 7.02
N VAL A 171 14.62 3.64 5.71
CA VAL A 171 15.34 2.74 4.79
C VAL A 171 16.81 2.60 5.20
N LYS A 172 17.46 3.74 5.56
CA LYS A 172 18.86 3.73 6.00
C LYS A 172 19.08 2.82 7.23
N ARG A 173 18.20 2.93 8.23
CA ARG A 173 18.30 2.09 9.45
C ARG A 173 18.04 0.62 9.13
N MET A 174 17.03 0.32 8.35
CA MET A 174 16.67 -1.05 7.96
C MET A 174 17.84 -1.71 7.21
N VAL A 175 18.42 -1.03 6.21
CA VAL A 175 19.57 -1.51 5.46
C VAL A 175 20.80 -1.69 6.38
N SER A 176 21.11 -0.71 7.24
CA SER A 176 22.25 -0.80 8.17
C SER A 176 22.12 -1.97 9.14
N GLN A 177 20.92 -2.25 9.65
CA GLN A 177 20.68 -3.39 10.55
C GLN A 177 20.87 -4.73 9.83
N HIS A 178 20.40 -4.82 8.60
CA HIS A 178 20.51 -6.05 7.80
C HIS A 178 21.97 -6.38 7.45
N PHE A 179 22.75 -5.37 7.06
CA PHE A 179 24.15 -5.55 6.68
C PHE A 179 25.11 -5.61 7.88
N SER A 180 24.79 -5.01 9.04
CA SER A 180 25.62 -5.13 10.23
C SER A 180 25.72 -6.56 10.77
N GLY A 181 24.70 -7.39 10.52
CA GLY A 181 24.73 -8.83 10.83
C GLY A 181 25.63 -9.65 9.91
N MET A 182 25.84 -9.19 8.66
CA MET A 182 26.69 -9.87 7.67
C MET A 182 28.16 -9.45 7.73
N LEU A 183 28.47 -8.36 8.45
CA LEU A 183 29.84 -7.81 8.58
C LEU A 183 30.48 -8.09 9.95
N LYS A 184 29.82 -8.88 10.81
CA LYS A 184 30.47 -9.39 12.03
C LYS A 184 31.32 -10.57 11.66
N PRO A 185 32.65 -10.56 12.04
CA PRO A 185 33.56 -11.64 11.80
C PRO A 185 33.18 -12.91 12.55
#